data_1d2098aa34a9e4dae9a0726e6a980de0
#
_entry.id   1d2098aa34a9e4dae9a0726e6a980de0
#
_cell.length_a   1.000
_cell.length_b   1.000
_cell.length_c   1.000
_cell.angle_alpha   90.00
_cell.angle_beta   90.00
_cell.angle_gamma   90.00
#
_symmetry.space_group_name_H-M   'P 1'
#
loop_
_entity.id
_entity.type
_entity.pdbx_description
1 polymer ?
#
loop_
_entity_poly.entity_id
_entity_poly.type
_entity_poly.pdbx_seq_one_letter_code
_entity_poly.pdbx_strand_id
1 'polypeptide(L)'
;VAFDFTNPEIVMIGTEDGTETGDAKELIKFYRTIAQNDPPYIVGTWDECECIKVFYNTFISNKISFVNMIQDVAERQGNINVDVVTDALCKAGTRIINSSYMKAGMGDGGACHPRDNIALRFLAKKLRLGYDLFNGIMLSREEQARNMALKLVELAWDNKMPIVIHGKAYKPRVSYTEGSYSLLVGHFCKEVAAPYTEDIAISYVDKCTGDTYDSKKPAVFLLAHSATTTYRYWDNPDSDELYCEIPEGSIVVDPWR
;
A
#
# COMPACT_ATOMS: atom_id res chain seq x y z
N VAL A 1 27.18 16.11 8.59
CA VAL A 1 26.30 17.28 8.76
C VAL A 1 26.60 18.32 7.67
N ALA A 2 27.87 18.87 7.57
CA ALA A 2 28.17 19.89 6.55
C ALA A 2 27.98 19.36 5.11
N PHE A 3 28.45 18.16 4.83
CA PHE A 3 28.27 17.51 3.53
C PHE A 3 26.78 17.32 3.21
N ASP A 4 25.99 16.81 4.15
CA ASP A 4 24.55 16.58 3.93
C ASP A 4 23.77 17.88 3.73
N PHE A 5 24.23 18.97 4.33
CA PHE A 5 23.64 20.30 4.13
C PHE A 5 23.92 20.85 2.73
N THR A 6 25.10 20.62 2.19
CA THR A 6 25.46 21.05 0.84
C THR A 6 25.12 20.03 -0.25
N ASN A 7 24.82 18.78 0.12
CA ASN A 7 24.41 17.71 -0.80
C ASN A 7 23.17 16.97 -0.25
N PRO A 8 22.04 17.67 -0.01
CA PRO A 8 20.83 17.03 0.51
C PRO A 8 20.22 16.09 -0.53
N GLU A 9 19.69 14.96 -0.07
CA GLU A 9 18.95 14.02 -0.94
C GLU A 9 17.64 14.64 -1.44
N ILE A 10 16.96 15.39 -0.57
CA ILE A 10 15.74 16.18 -0.87
C ILE A 10 15.75 17.45 -0.02
N VAL A 11 15.12 18.51 -0.51
CA VAL A 11 14.83 19.75 0.24
C VAL A 11 13.32 19.85 0.40
N MET A 12 12.82 19.92 1.63
CA MET A 12 11.39 19.99 1.94
C MET A 12 11.07 21.38 2.49
N ILE A 13 10.02 22.01 1.96
CA ILE A 13 9.54 23.33 2.35
C ILE A 13 8.06 23.22 2.68
N GLY A 14 7.71 23.39 3.97
CA GLY A 14 6.35 23.41 4.44
C GLY A 14 5.74 24.81 4.31
N THR A 15 4.52 24.89 3.76
CA THR A 15 3.68 26.08 3.71
C THR A 15 2.32 25.80 4.34
N GLU A 16 1.50 26.80 4.57
CA GLU A 16 0.21 26.62 5.20
C GLU A 16 -0.74 25.74 4.38
N ASP A 17 -0.75 25.93 3.08
CA ASP A 17 -1.68 25.29 2.14
C ASP A 17 -0.99 24.31 1.15
N GLY A 18 0.32 24.07 1.32
CA GLY A 18 1.09 23.21 0.42
C GLY A 18 1.44 23.84 -0.94
N THR A 19 1.12 25.13 -1.14
CA THR A 19 1.40 25.82 -2.38
C THR A 19 2.79 26.47 -2.38
N GLU A 20 3.40 26.58 -3.56
CA GLU A 20 4.68 27.28 -3.77
C GLU A 20 4.47 28.79 -3.73
N THR A 21 4.34 29.35 -2.52
CA THR A 21 4.21 30.80 -2.26
C THR A 21 5.45 31.60 -2.68
N GLY A 22 5.39 32.93 -2.59
CA GLY A 22 6.54 33.81 -2.84
C GLY A 22 7.71 33.48 -1.92
N ASP A 23 7.44 33.24 -0.62
CA ASP A 23 8.45 32.91 0.38
C ASP A 23 9.07 31.54 0.13
N ALA A 24 8.27 30.54 -0.25
CA ALA A 24 8.79 29.22 -0.65
C ALA A 24 9.72 29.32 -1.88
N LYS A 25 9.35 30.14 -2.86
CA LYS A 25 10.19 30.40 -4.04
C LYS A 25 11.53 31.05 -3.67
N GLU A 26 11.53 32.01 -2.76
CA GLU A 26 12.74 32.65 -2.28
C GLU A 26 13.64 31.66 -1.53
N LEU A 27 13.07 30.78 -0.69
CA LEU A 27 13.81 29.71 -0.02
C LEU A 27 14.40 28.73 -1.03
N ILE A 28 13.65 28.30 -2.04
CA ILE A 28 14.17 27.44 -3.12
C ILE A 28 15.36 28.10 -3.81
N LYS A 29 15.25 29.38 -4.17
CA LYS A 29 16.36 30.12 -4.79
C LYS A 29 17.58 30.16 -3.88
N PHE A 30 17.37 30.43 -2.58
CA PHE A 30 18.43 30.45 -1.57
C PHE A 30 19.12 29.08 -1.47
N TYR A 31 18.37 27.99 -1.29
CA TYR A 31 18.96 26.67 -1.19
C TYR A 31 19.66 26.20 -2.46
N ARG A 32 19.20 26.61 -3.64
CA ARG A 32 19.90 26.38 -4.92
C ARG A 32 21.29 27.04 -4.99
N THR A 33 21.55 28.07 -4.20
CA THR A 33 22.90 28.68 -4.12
C THR A 33 23.85 27.88 -3.22
N ILE A 34 23.32 27.01 -2.36
CA ILE A 34 24.08 26.23 -1.35
C ILE A 34 24.22 24.77 -1.80
N ALA A 35 23.17 24.17 -2.31
CA ALA A 35 23.16 22.77 -2.73
C ALA A 35 24.07 22.56 -3.95
N GLN A 36 24.96 21.57 -3.85
CA GLN A 36 25.95 21.24 -4.87
C GLN A 36 25.50 20.10 -5.80
N ASN A 37 24.43 19.37 -5.44
CA ASN A 37 23.94 18.17 -6.11
C ASN A 37 22.57 18.32 -6.80
N ASP A 38 22.05 19.55 -6.92
CA ASP A 38 20.73 19.86 -7.52
C ASP A 38 19.60 18.92 -7.02
N PRO A 39 19.28 18.90 -5.72
CA PRO A 39 18.31 17.98 -5.15
C PRO A 39 16.88 18.33 -5.60
N PRO A 40 15.93 17.37 -5.58
CA PRO A 40 14.52 17.68 -5.73
C PRO A 40 14.02 18.56 -4.59
N TYR A 41 13.22 19.58 -4.91
CA TYR A 41 12.55 20.46 -3.97
C TYR A 41 11.09 20.06 -3.86
N ILE A 42 10.68 19.70 -2.64
CA ILE A 42 9.30 19.27 -2.33
C ILE A 42 8.63 20.40 -1.55
N VAL A 43 7.54 20.93 -2.10
CA VAL A 43 6.67 21.88 -1.39
C VAL A 43 5.40 21.13 -0.99
N GLY A 44 5.03 21.23 0.27
CA GLY A 44 3.84 20.61 0.84
C GLY A 44 3.33 21.40 2.02
N THR A 45 2.26 20.95 2.67
CA THR A 45 1.84 21.52 3.95
C THR A 45 2.87 21.25 5.02
N TRP A 46 2.77 21.95 6.15
CA TRP A 46 3.64 21.70 7.30
C TRP A 46 3.58 20.24 7.74
N ASP A 47 2.35 19.71 7.88
CA ASP A 47 2.12 18.31 8.30
C ASP A 47 2.70 17.31 7.30
N GLU A 48 2.60 17.56 6.00
CA GLU A 48 3.19 16.70 4.97
C GLU A 48 4.71 16.68 5.07
N CYS A 49 5.37 17.83 5.25
CA CYS A 49 6.82 17.90 5.40
C CYS A 49 7.30 17.22 6.69
N GLU A 50 6.57 17.39 7.79
CA GLU A 50 6.85 16.68 9.05
C GLU A 50 6.69 15.17 8.88
N CYS A 51 5.61 14.72 8.24
CA CYS A 51 5.39 13.31 7.92
C CYS A 51 6.52 12.73 7.06
N ILE A 52 6.94 13.41 6.00
CA ILE A 52 8.05 12.96 5.15
C ILE A 52 9.29 12.74 6.02
N LYS A 53 9.65 13.68 6.91
CA LYS A 53 10.84 13.60 7.76
C LYS A 53 10.77 12.40 8.71
N VAL A 54 9.65 12.18 9.37
CA VAL A 54 9.48 11.07 10.32
C VAL A 54 9.49 9.72 9.61
N PHE A 55 8.72 9.59 8.53
CA PHE A 55 8.66 8.35 7.76
C PHE A 55 9.95 8.01 7.01
N TYR A 56 10.72 9.00 6.58
CA TYR A 56 12.05 8.78 6.01
C TYR A 56 12.96 8.01 6.97
N ASN A 57 13.05 8.46 8.23
CA ASN A 57 13.86 7.78 9.23
C ASN A 57 13.31 6.38 9.58
N THR A 58 11.98 6.26 9.68
CA THR A 58 11.31 4.97 9.97
C THR A 58 11.54 3.96 8.85
N PHE A 59 11.51 4.41 7.59
CA PHE A 59 11.80 3.54 6.44
C PHE A 59 13.24 3.03 6.46
N ILE A 60 14.21 3.89 6.81
CA ILE A 60 15.60 3.46 7.01
C ILE A 60 15.70 2.44 8.14
N SER A 61 15.03 2.69 9.29
CA SER A 61 15.01 1.75 10.41
C SER A 61 14.42 0.40 10.03
N ASN A 62 13.36 0.37 9.22
CA ASN A 62 12.78 -0.87 8.68
C ASN A 62 13.78 -1.63 7.79
N LYS A 63 14.49 -0.93 6.90
CA LYS A 63 15.52 -1.55 6.05
C LYS A 63 16.64 -2.17 6.90
N ILE A 64 17.12 -1.45 7.91
CA ILE A 64 18.17 -1.94 8.82
C ILE A 64 17.68 -3.17 9.59
N SER A 65 16.48 -3.11 10.17
CA SER A 65 15.90 -4.22 10.93
C SER A 65 15.70 -5.46 10.04
N PHE A 66 15.27 -5.25 8.80
CA PHE A 66 15.08 -6.34 7.83
C PHE A 66 16.42 -7.01 7.47
N VAL A 67 17.47 -6.23 7.21
CA VAL A 67 18.80 -6.77 6.89
C VAL A 67 19.42 -7.48 8.09
N ASN A 68 19.31 -6.93 9.29
CA ASN A 68 19.79 -7.59 10.49
C ASN A 68 19.07 -8.91 10.76
N MET A 69 17.78 -9.01 10.42
CA MET A 69 17.05 -10.26 10.53
C MET A 69 17.55 -11.32 9.53
N ILE A 70 17.93 -10.91 8.30
CA ILE A 70 18.58 -11.81 7.34
C ILE A 70 19.88 -12.36 7.95
N GLN A 71 20.66 -11.51 8.62
CA GLN A 71 21.89 -11.92 9.31
C GLN A 71 21.60 -12.95 10.42
N ASP A 72 20.63 -12.67 11.30
CA ASP A 72 20.28 -13.60 12.39
C ASP A 72 19.80 -14.96 11.87
N VAL A 73 19.05 -14.97 10.77
CA VAL A 73 18.64 -16.21 10.08
C VAL A 73 19.84 -16.93 9.51
N ALA A 74 20.75 -16.21 8.83
CA ALA A 74 21.95 -16.77 8.22
C ALA A 74 22.87 -17.43 9.27
N GLU A 75 23.10 -16.77 10.39
CA GLU A 75 23.93 -17.27 11.50
C GLU A 75 23.34 -18.53 12.14
N ARG A 76 22.02 -18.54 12.37
CA ARG A 76 21.38 -19.65 13.09
C ARG A 76 21.02 -20.83 12.20
N GLN A 77 20.69 -20.59 10.93
CA GLN A 77 20.44 -21.64 9.97
C GLN A 77 21.74 -22.28 9.48
N GLY A 78 22.81 -21.52 9.40
CA GLY A 78 24.10 -21.92 8.82
C GLY A 78 24.04 -22.01 7.30
N ASN A 79 25.21 -22.08 6.68
CA ASN A 79 25.38 -22.21 5.23
C ASN A 79 24.67 -21.13 4.39
N ILE A 80 24.49 -19.94 4.96
CA ILE A 80 23.98 -18.76 4.27
C ILE A 80 24.98 -17.64 4.44
N ASN A 81 25.46 -17.06 3.34
CA ASN A 81 26.25 -15.85 3.35
C ASN A 81 25.30 -14.64 3.22
N VAL A 82 25.23 -13.83 4.28
CA VAL A 82 24.33 -12.65 4.33
C VAL A 82 24.64 -11.64 3.23
N ASP A 83 25.92 -11.44 2.90
CA ASP A 83 26.33 -10.46 1.89
C ASP A 83 25.83 -10.87 0.50
N VAL A 84 25.86 -12.18 0.17
CA VAL A 84 25.31 -12.67 -1.09
C VAL A 84 23.81 -12.39 -1.21
N VAL A 85 23.07 -12.57 -0.10
CA VAL A 85 21.62 -12.31 -0.07
C VAL A 85 21.34 -10.82 -0.22
N THR A 86 21.99 -9.98 0.57
CA THR A 86 21.77 -8.52 0.57
C THR A 86 22.23 -7.86 -0.71
N ASP A 87 23.35 -8.29 -1.29
CA ASP A 87 23.82 -7.83 -2.60
C ASP A 87 22.83 -8.15 -3.72
N ALA A 88 22.23 -9.35 -3.68
CA ALA A 88 21.19 -9.71 -4.65
C ALA A 88 19.96 -8.81 -4.52
N LEU A 89 19.51 -8.53 -3.29
CA LEU A 89 18.40 -7.62 -3.03
C LEU A 89 18.71 -6.19 -3.49
N CYS A 90 19.94 -5.70 -3.26
CA CYS A 90 20.38 -4.39 -3.73
C CYS A 90 20.41 -4.26 -5.26
N LYS A 91 20.62 -5.36 -5.99
CA LYS A 91 20.59 -5.38 -7.46
C LYS A 91 19.17 -5.45 -8.04
N ALA A 92 18.15 -5.69 -7.21
CA ALA A 92 16.75 -5.76 -7.66
C ALA A 92 16.15 -4.37 -7.90
N GLY A 93 16.67 -3.65 -8.89
CA GLY A 93 16.39 -2.24 -9.17
C GLY A 93 14.98 -1.93 -9.69
N THR A 94 14.25 -2.92 -10.21
CA THR A 94 12.91 -2.69 -10.78
C THR A 94 11.77 -2.75 -9.75
N ARG A 95 11.97 -3.39 -8.60
CA ARG A 95 10.92 -3.57 -7.59
C ARG A 95 11.33 -3.15 -6.19
N ILE A 96 12.58 -3.40 -5.79
CA ILE A 96 13.03 -3.21 -4.40
C ILE A 96 13.72 -1.85 -4.22
N ILE A 97 14.61 -1.48 -5.13
CA ILE A 97 15.42 -0.25 -5.03
C ILE A 97 14.92 0.79 -6.05
N ASN A 98 13.67 1.16 -5.95
CA ASN A 98 13.04 2.24 -6.72
C ASN A 98 11.72 2.68 -6.10
N SER A 99 10.93 3.50 -6.82
CA SER A 99 9.63 4.01 -6.37
C SER A 99 8.46 3.03 -6.51
N SER A 100 8.68 1.79 -6.98
CA SER A 100 7.62 0.78 -7.04
C SER A 100 7.12 0.46 -5.62
N TYR A 101 5.81 0.25 -5.50
CA TYR A 101 5.15 -0.03 -4.21
C TYR A 101 5.21 1.11 -3.16
N MET A 102 5.52 2.34 -3.59
CA MET A 102 5.52 3.54 -2.74
C MET A 102 4.26 4.38 -2.88
N LYS A 103 3.17 3.81 -3.41
CA LYS A 103 1.86 4.45 -3.49
C LYS A 103 0.88 3.78 -2.54
N ALA A 104 0.08 4.58 -1.85
CA ALA A 104 -1.05 4.09 -1.07
C ALA A 104 -2.08 3.40 -1.97
N GLY A 105 -2.90 2.55 -1.38
CA GLY A 105 -3.92 1.80 -2.11
C GLY A 105 -4.42 0.60 -1.31
N MET A 106 -4.82 -0.43 -2.02
CA MET A 106 -5.09 -1.74 -1.43
C MET A 106 -3.78 -2.39 -0.95
N GLY A 107 -3.86 -3.32 -0.01
CA GLY A 107 -2.71 -4.07 0.47
C GLY A 107 -2.10 -4.99 -0.59
N ASP A 108 -1.10 -5.76 -0.18
CA ASP A 108 -0.44 -6.71 -1.05
C ASP A 108 -1.42 -7.73 -1.66
N GLY A 109 -1.19 -8.10 -2.91
CA GLY A 109 -2.04 -9.05 -3.62
C GLY A 109 -1.34 -10.36 -3.94
N GLY A 110 -2.13 -11.44 -4.00
CA GLY A 110 -1.70 -12.77 -4.39
C GLY A 110 -1.18 -13.61 -3.22
N ALA A 111 -1.05 -14.91 -3.49
CA ALA A 111 -0.71 -15.90 -2.47
C ALA A 111 0.76 -15.83 -2.00
N CYS A 112 1.64 -15.22 -2.78
CA CYS A 112 3.08 -15.23 -2.49
C CYS A 112 3.43 -14.46 -1.21
N HIS A 113 2.89 -13.24 -1.03
CA HIS A 113 3.22 -12.39 0.12
C HIS A 113 2.81 -13.03 1.46
N PRO A 114 1.55 -13.42 1.69
CA PRO A 114 1.18 -14.08 2.94
C PRO A 114 1.89 -15.43 3.10
N ARG A 115 2.02 -16.25 2.06
CA ARG A 115 2.71 -17.55 2.11
C ARG A 115 4.15 -17.42 2.61
N ASP A 116 4.91 -16.50 2.03
CA ASP A 116 6.33 -16.34 2.33
C ASP A 116 6.52 -15.72 3.73
N ASN A 117 5.67 -14.77 4.13
CA ASN A 117 5.69 -14.24 5.49
C ASN A 117 5.31 -15.30 6.55
N ILE A 118 4.34 -16.16 6.27
CA ILE A 118 3.98 -17.29 7.16
C ILE A 118 5.15 -18.27 7.29
N ALA A 119 5.81 -18.61 6.19
CA ALA A 119 6.97 -19.49 6.20
C ALA A 119 8.13 -18.90 7.02
N LEU A 120 8.39 -17.59 6.87
CA LEU A 120 9.44 -16.89 7.62
C LEU A 120 9.09 -16.73 9.11
N ARG A 121 7.81 -16.55 9.48
CA ARG A 121 7.36 -16.63 10.88
C ARG A 121 7.67 -17.97 11.50
N PHE A 122 7.36 -19.06 10.79
CA PHE A 122 7.68 -20.40 11.25
C PHE A 122 9.19 -20.57 11.46
N LEU A 123 10.00 -20.10 10.50
CA LEU A 123 11.46 -20.16 10.60
C LEU A 123 11.99 -19.33 11.78
N ALA A 124 11.51 -18.09 11.96
CA ALA A 124 11.89 -17.24 13.08
C ALA A 124 11.63 -17.92 14.43
N LYS A 125 10.47 -18.57 14.57
CA LYS A 125 10.11 -19.35 15.76
C LYS A 125 11.03 -20.56 15.94
N LYS A 126 11.25 -21.35 14.87
CA LYS A 126 12.14 -22.54 14.89
C LYS A 126 13.56 -22.18 15.31
N LEU A 127 14.08 -21.08 14.79
CA LEU A 127 15.42 -20.57 15.08
C LEU A 127 15.52 -19.81 16.42
N ARG A 128 14.42 -19.57 17.10
CA ARG A 128 14.34 -18.83 18.37
C ARG A 128 14.98 -17.43 18.26
N LEU A 129 14.60 -16.66 17.24
CA LEU A 129 15.17 -15.31 17.01
C LEU A 129 14.85 -14.34 18.16
N GLY A 130 13.77 -14.56 18.92
CA GLY A 130 13.33 -13.70 20.01
C GLY A 130 12.45 -12.53 19.56
N TYR A 131 12.27 -12.34 18.27
CA TYR A 131 11.39 -11.34 17.65
C TYR A 131 10.83 -11.88 16.31
N ASP A 132 9.74 -11.30 15.83
CA ASP A 132 9.03 -11.76 14.63
C ASP A 132 8.49 -10.57 13.82
N LEU A 133 9.32 -9.99 12.95
CA LEU A 133 8.93 -8.91 12.05
C LEU A 133 7.86 -9.36 11.04
N PHE A 134 7.90 -10.63 10.65
CA PHE A 134 6.96 -11.20 9.68
C PHE A 134 5.55 -11.28 10.26
N ASN A 135 5.41 -11.55 11.57
CA ASN A 135 4.13 -11.43 12.26
C ASN A 135 3.60 -10.00 12.25
N GLY A 136 4.48 -9.02 12.47
CA GLY A 136 4.11 -7.60 12.39
C GLY A 136 3.58 -7.21 11.01
N ILE A 137 4.22 -7.69 9.93
CA ILE A 137 3.76 -7.48 8.55
C ILE A 137 2.38 -8.09 8.33
N MET A 138 2.18 -9.35 8.76
CA MET A 138 0.89 -10.04 8.60
C MET A 138 -0.21 -9.38 9.42
N LEU A 139 0.06 -8.99 10.65
CA LEU A 139 -0.88 -8.26 11.50
C LEU A 139 -1.27 -6.92 10.86
N SER A 140 -0.29 -6.15 10.38
CA SER A 140 -0.54 -4.88 9.69
C SER A 140 -1.42 -5.07 8.46
N ARG A 141 -1.19 -6.13 7.69
CA ARG A 141 -1.99 -6.48 6.51
C ARG A 141 -3.46 -6.74 6.88
N GLU A 142 -3.69 -7.50 7.93
CA GLU A 142 -5.04 -7.85 8.39
C GLU A 142 -5.76 -6.63 8.98
N GLU A 143 -5.10 -5.84 9.83
CA GLU A 143 -5.68 -4.65 10.43
C GLU A 143 -5.97 -3.54 9.40
N GLN A 144 -5.15 -3.36 8.38
CA GLN A 144 -5.46 -2.44 7.28
C GLN A 144 -6.71 -2.87 6.52
N ALA A 145 -6.89 -4.17 6.27
CA ALA A 145 -8.11 -4.68 5.64
C ALA A 145 -9.34 -4.51 6.54
N ARG A 146 -9.19 -4.68 7.87
CA ARG A 146 -10.24 -4.43 8.85
C ARG A 146 -10.61 -2.94 8.91
N ASN A 147 -9.65 -2.04 8.89
CA ASN A 147 -9.91 -0.59 8.85
C ASN A 147 -10.67 -0.17 7.58
N MET A 148 -10.35 -0.76 6.43
CA MET A 148 -11.11 -0.54 5.20
C MET A 148 -12.55 -1.07 5.34
N ALA A 149 -12.71 -2.26 5.93
CA ALA A 149 -14.02 -2.85 6.16
C ALA A 149 -14.88 -1.99 7.11
N LEU A 150 -14.31 -1.47 8.19
CA LEU A 150 -15.00 -0.56 9.11
C LEU A 150 -15.56 0.64 8.36
N LYS A 151 -14.75 1.30 7.55
CA LYS A 151 -15.17 2.44 6.73
C LYS A 151 -16.30 2.08 5.77
N LEU A 152 -16.22 0.94 5.10
CA LEU A 152 -17.25 0.49 4.15
C LEU A 152 -18.57 0.17 4.84
N VAL A 153 -18.51 -0.52 5.99
CA VAL A 153 -19.70 -0.89 6.77
C VAL A 153 -20.37 0.34 7.36
N GLU A 154 -19.60 1.31 7.89
CA GLU A 154 -20.13 2.60 8.38
C GLU A 154 -20.87 3.34 7.26
N LEU A 155 -20.26 3.51 6.09
CA LEU A 155 -20.89 4.16 4.93
C LEU A 155 -22.16 3.41 4.47
N ALA A 156 -22.12 2.08 4.43
CA ALA A 156 -23.25 1.24 4.02
C ALA A 156 -24.40 1.34 5.03
N TRP A 157 -24.10 1.32 6.32
CA TRP A 157 -25.08 1.44 7.39
C TRP A 157 -25.80 2.81 7.39
N ASP A 158 -25.01 3.88 7.36
CA ASP A 158 -25.52 5.24 7.42
C ASP A 158 -26.44 5.57 6.23
N ASN A 159 -26.14 5.00 5.06
CA ASN A 159 -26.87 5.26 3.82
C ASN A 159 -27.85 4.13 3.43
N LYS A 160 -27.98 3.07 4.22
CA LYS A 160 -28.80 1.88 3.95
C LYS A 160 -28.53 1.29 2.58
N MET A 161 -27.27 1.15 2.24
CA MET A 161 -26.79 0.67 0.95
C MET A 161 -26.08 -0.67 1.09
N PRO A 162 -26.11 -1.54 0.06
CA PRO A 162 -25.23 -2.70 -0.01
C PRO A 162 -23.79 -2.26 -0.32
N ILE A 163 -22.83 -3.16 -0.05
CA ILE A 163 -21.41 -2.98 -0.41
C ILE A 163 -21.14 -3.77 -1.69
N VAL A 164 -20.46 -3.15 -2.65
CA VAL A 164 -19.99 -3.78 -3.88
C VAL A 164 -18.46 -3.62 -3.97
N ILE A 165 -17.75 -4.74 -3.98
CA ILE A 165 -16.29 -4.75 -4.13
C ILE A 165 -15.98 -4.97 -5.61
N HIS A 166 -15.47 -3.93 -6.26
CA HIS A 166 -15.11 -3.91 -7.67
C HIS A 166 -13.66 -4.40 -7.84
N GLY A 167 -13.51 -5.62 -8.34
CA GLY A 167 -12.25 -6.37 -8.40
C GLY A 167 -12.15 -7.43 -7.31
N LYS A 168 -12.44 -8.71 -7.66
CA LYS A 168 -12.39 -9.85 -6.73
C LYS A 168 -11.06 -10.58 -6.76
N ALA A 169 -10.45 -10.70 -7.95
CA ALA A 169 -9.12 -11.29 -8.11
C ALA A 169 -8.05 -10.52 -7.35
N TYR A 170 -6.88 -11.11 -7.15
CA TYR A 170 -5.79 -10.42 -6.42
C TYR A 170 -5.17 -9.26 -7.20
N LYS A 171 -5.41 -9.18 -8.51
CA LYS A 171 -5.04 -8.06 -9.40
C LYS A 171 -5.93 -8.05 -10.64
N PRO A 172 -5.97 -6.94 -11.40
CA PRO A 172 -6.71 -6.87 -12.65
C PRO A 172 -6.28 -7.93 -13.67
N ARG A 173 -7.22 -8.33 -14.54
CA ARG A 173 -7.00 -9.20 -15.71
C ARG A 173 -6.53 -10.62 -15.41
N VAL A 174 -6.78 -11.12 -14.21
CA VAL A 174 -6.58 -12.53 -13.86
C VAL A 174 -7.83 -13.08 -13.19
N SER A 175 -8.03 -14.39 -13.27
CA SER A 175 -9.12 -15.08 -12.56
C SER A 175 -8.73 -15.63 -11.19
N TYR A 176 -7.45 -15.50 -10.81
CA TYR A 176 -6.92 -16.08 -9.59
C TYR A 176 -7.26 -15.23 -8.36
N THR A 177 -7.93 -15.83 -7.39
CA THR A 177 -8.44 -15.16 -6.19
C THR A 177 -7.66 -15.48 -4.92
N GLU A 178 -6.77 -16.48 -4.93
CA GLU A 178 -5.97 -16.85 -3.76
C GLU A 178 -5.09 -15.69 -3.28
N GLY A 179 -5.20 -15.38 -2.00
CA GLY A 179 -4.48 -14.25 -1.40
C GLY A 179 -5.01 -12.88 -1.82
N SER A 180 -6.20 -12.81 -2.44
CA SER A 180 -6.82 -11.54 -2.80
C SER A 180 -7.09 -10.68 -1.56
N TYR A 181 -6.62 -9.45 -1.59
CA TYR A 181 -6.89 -8.47 -0.53
C TYR A 181 -8.36 -8.03 -0.53
N SER A 182 -8.99 -8.02 -1.69
CA SER A 182 -10.44 -7.74 -1.82
C SER A 182 -11.29 -8.75 -1.05
N LEU A 183 -10.93 -10.03 -1.13
CA LEU A 183 -11.60 -11.09 -0.36
C LEU A 183 -11.37 -10.95 1.14
N LEU A 184 -10.17 -10.53 1.55
CA LEU A 184 -9.87 -10.27 2.96
C LEU A 184 -10.71 -9.10 3.50
N VAL A 185 -10.81 -7.99 2.74
CA VAL A 185 -11.69 -6.87 3.11
C VAL A 185 -13.15 -7.32 3.20
N GLY A 186 -13.64 -8.07 2.22
CA GLY A 186 -15.01 -8.59 2.24
C GLY A 186 -15.30 -9.56 3.39
N HIS A 187 -14.29 -10.35 3.81
CA HIS A 187 -14.38 -11.16 5.02
C HIS A 187 -14.56 -10.27 6.26
N PHE A 188 -13.72 -9.27 6.45
CA PHE A 188 -13.85 -8.35 7.58
C PHE A 188 -15.13 -7.50 7.52
N CYS A 189 -15.64 -7.16 6.34
CA CYS A 189 -16.96 -6.51 6.24
C CYS A 189 -18.05 -7.36 6.86
N LYS A 190 -18.04 -8.69 6.65
CA LYS A 190 -19.01 -9.61 7.28
C LYS A 190 -18.84 -9.67 8.80
N GLU A 191 -17.61 -9.76 9.30
CA GLU A 191 -17.35 -9.75 10.75
C GLU A 191 -17.79 -8.45 11.40
N VAL A 192 -17.45 -7.30 10.80
CA VAL A 192 -17.77 -5.97 11.33
C VAL A 192 -19.27 -5.71 11.28
N ALA A 193 -19.97 -6.18 10.24
CA ALA A 193 -21.42 -6.03 10.10
C ALA A 193 -22.22 -6.94 11.05
N ALA A 194 -21.66 -8.05 11.50
CA ALA A 194 -22.38 -9.06 12.30
C ALA A 194 -23.11 -8.50 13.56
N PRO A 195 -22.62 -7.48 14.28
CA PRO A 195 -23.33 -6.88 15.41
C PRO A 195 -24.56 -6.03 15.03
N TYR A 196 -24.69 -5.63 13.75
CA TYR A 196 -25.83 -4.83 13.28
C TYR A 196 -27.05 -5.73 13.05
N THR A 197 -28.22 -5.19 13.30
CA THR A 197 -29.48 -5.95 13.20
C THR A 197 -29.96 -6.19 11.78
N GLU A 198 -29.44 -5.47 10.79
CA GLU A 198 -29.77 -5.59 9.38
C GLU A 198 -28.56 -6.17 8.62
N ASP A 199 -28.80 -7.19 7.79
CA ASP A 199 -27.75 -7.76 6.95
C ASP A 199 -27.32 -6.78 5.86
N ILE A 200 -26.08 -6.30 5.95
CA ILE A 200 -25.46 -5.54 4.88
C ILE A 200 -25.03 -6.53 3.79
N ALA A 201 -25.71 -6.48 2.63
CA ALA A 201 -25.36 -7.33 1.50
C ALA A 201 -23.99 -6.94 0.94
N ILE A 202 -23.11 -7.92 0.74
CA ILE A 202 -21.77 -7.75 0.18
C ILE A 202 -21.67 -8.56 -1.11
N SER A 203 -21.40 -7.87 -2.21
CA SER A 203 -21.26 -8.45 -3.55
C SER A 203 -19.89 -8.14 -4.14
N TYR A 204 -19.48 -8.92 -5.11
CA TYR A 204 -18.27 -8.68 -5.90
C TYR A 204 -18.65 -8.48 -7.36
N VAL A 205 -17.83 -7.71 -8.07
CA VAL A 205 -17.89 -7.61 -9.53
C VAL A 205 -16.48 -7.70 -10.11
N ASP A 206 -16.27 -8.67 -11.00
CA ASP A 206 -14.99 -8.88 -11.68
C ASP A 206 -15.19 -9.75 -12.92
N LYS A 207 -14.94 -9.19 -14.10
CA LYS A 207 -15.10 -9.89 -15.39
C LYS A 207 -14.27 -11.17 -15.48
N CYS A 208 -13.08 -11.17 -14.86
CA CYS A 208 -12.16 -12.30 -14.97
C CYS A 208 -12.55 -13.48 -14.08
N THR A 209 -13.29 -13.25 -13.00
CA THR A 209 -13.82 -14.31 -12.12
C THR A 209 -15.27 -14.67 -12.44
N GLY A 210 -15.91 -13.96 -13.38
CA GLY A 210 -17.31 -14.17 -13.78
C GLY A 210 -18.33 -13.59 -12.79
N ASP A 211 -17.89 -12.78 -11.83
CA ASP A 211 -18.80 -12.10 -10.91
C ASP A 211 -19.38 -10.85 -11.57
N THR A 212 -20.71 -10.72 -11.56
CA THR A 212 -21.45 -9.61 -12.17
C THR A 212 -22.27 -8.84 -11.13
N TYR A 213 -22.53 -7.58 -11.43
CA TYR A 213 -23.42 -6.73 -10.64
C TYR A 213 -24.32 -5.93 -11.57
N ASP A 214 -25.59 -6.35 -11.67
CA ASP A 214 -26.58 -5.80 -12.61
C ASP A 214 -27.62 -4.90 -11.93
N SER A 215 -27.46 -4.64 -10.62
CA SER A 215 -28.39 -3.77 -9.89
C SER A 215 -28.24 -2.32 -10.36
N LYS A 216 -29.39 -1.65 -10.53
CA LYS A 216 -29.45 -0.19 -10.79
C LYS A 216 -29.61 0.63 -9.51
N LYS A 217 -29.63 -0.02 -8.34
CA LYS A 217 -29.75 0.66 -7.05
C LYS A 217 -28.40 1.20 -6.60
N PRO A 218 -28.36 2.37 -5.94
CA PRO A 218 -27.14 2.89 -5.33
C PRO A 218 -26.51 1.90 -4.35
N ALA A 219 -25.19 1.90 -4.29
CA ALA A 219 -24.40 1.05 -3.40
C ALA A 219 -23.12 1.76 -2.96
N VAL A 220 -22.45 1.24 -1.94
CA VAL A 220 -21.09 1.63 -1.58
C VAL A 220 -20.11 0.79 -2.37
N PHE A 221 -19.42 1.39 -3.33
CA PHE A 221 -18.43 0.72 -4.18
C PHE A 221 -17.02 0.89 -3.62
N LEU A 222 -16.31 -0.21 -3.42
CA LEU A 222 -14.87 -0.21 -3.22
C LEU A 222 -14.18 -0.51 -4.56
N LEU A 223 -13.35 0.39 -5.05
CA LEU A 223 -12.50 0.15 -6.22
C LEU A 223 -11.22 -0.57 -5.79
N ALA A 224 -11.30 -1.91 -5.67
CA ALA A 224 -10.20 -2.71 -5.19
C ALA A 224 -9.08 -2.91 -6.23
N HIS A 225 -9.41 -2.81 -7.53
CA HIS A 225 -8.43 -2.75 -8.60
C HIS A 225 -8.23 -1.29 -9.03
N SER A 226 -6.99 -0.85 -9.09
CA SER A 226 -6.69 0.47 -9.64
C SER A 226 -6.73 0.44 -11.15
N ALA A 227 -7.52 1.35 -11.73
CA ALA A 227 -7.50 1.61 -13.18
C ALA A 227 -6.16 2.23 -13.63
N THR A 228 -5.47 2.93 -12.71
CA THR A 228 -4.26 3.70 -12.99
C THR A 228 -2.98 3.09 -12.44
N THR A 229 -3.04 2.02 -11.65
CA THR A 229 -1.81 1.35 -11.21
C THR A 229 -1.20 0.67 -12.41
N THR A 230 -0.43 1.43 -13.06
CA THR A 230 0.68 1.02 -13.89
C THR A 230 1.51 -0.03 -13.18
N TYR A 231 1.08 -1.27 -13.24
CA TYR A 231 2.04 -2.31 -13.48
C TYR A 231 2.56 -2.03 -14.89
N ARG A 232 3.55 -1.17 -15.00
CA ARG A 232 4.17 -0.69 -16.27
C ARG A 232 4.67 -1.80 -17.19
N TYR A 233 4.47 -3.05 -16.82
CA TYR A 233 4.84 -4.22 -17.63
C TYR A 233 3.73 -4.73 -18.57
N TRP A 234 2.54 -4.12 -18.53
CA TRP A 234 1.40 -4.59 -19.33
C TRP A 234 0.64 -3.40 -19.89
N ASP A 235 1.33 -2.59 -20.70
CA ASP A 235 0.73 -1.49 -21.44
C ASP A 235 -0.34 -2.01 -22.41
N ASN A 236 -1.60 -1.84 -22.05
CA ASN A 236 -2.66 -1.67 -23.01
C ASN A 236 -3.52 -0.49 -22.54
N PRO A 237 -3.50 0.66 -23.23
CA PRO A 237 -4.23 1.86 -22.85
C PRO A 237 -5.77 1.70 -22.91
N ASP A 238 -6.28 0.63 -23.52
CA ASP A 238 -7.72 0.43 -23.77
C ASP A 238 -8.48 -0.27 -22.63
N SER A 239 -7.95 -0.32 -21.42
CA SER A 239 -8.53 -1.14 -20.34
C SER A 239 -8.93 -0.40 -19.06
N ASP A 240 -9.19 0.88 -19.14
CA ASP A 240 -9.72 1.68 -18.01
C ASP A 240 -11.24 1.46 -17.78
N GLU A 241 -11.82 0.46 -18.42
CA GLU A 241 -13.23 0.15 -18.22
C GLU A 241 -13.48 -0.44 -16.84
N LEU A 242 -14.38 0.20 -16.11
CA LEU A 242 -15.01 -0.39 -14.92
C LEU A 242 -15.69 -1.72 -15.31
N TYR A 243 -15.69 -2.68 -14.38
CA TYR A 243 -16.33 -3.98 -14.60
C TYR A 243 -17.86 -3.92 -14.66
N CYS A 244 -18.46 -2.82 -14.19
CA CYS A 244 -19.88 -2.51 -14.30
C CYS A 244 -20.11 -0.99 -14.27
N GLU A 245 -21.29 -0.55 -14.69
CA GLU A 245 -21.75 0.81 -14.39
C GLU A 245 -21.94 1.01 -12.90
N ILE A 246 -21.54 2.16 -12.39
CA ILE A 246 -21.82 2.60 -11.03
C ILE A 246 -23.12 3.40 -11.06
N PRO A 247 -24.20 2.92 -10.40
CA PRO A 247 -25.49 3.63 -10.40
C PRO A 247 -25.37 5.02 -9.79
N GLU A 248 -26.16 5.96 -10.31
CA GLU A 248 -26.26 7.31 -9.75
C GLU A 248 -26.69 7.29 -8.28
N GLY A 249 -26.09 8.14 -7.45
CA GLY A 249 -26.30 8.18 -6.01
C GLY A 249 -25.46 7.18 -5.21
N SER A 250 -24.63 6.35 -5.88
CA SER A 250 -23.68 5.47 -5.19
C SER A 250 -22.54 6.24 -4.54
N ILE A 251 -21.97 5.66 -3.48
CA ILE A 251 -20.76 6.15 -2.82
C ILE A 251 -19.57 5.35 -3.35
N VAL A 252 -18.50 6.02 -3.78
CA VAL A 252 -17.30 5.38 -4.29
C VAL A 252 -16.15 5.59 -3.32
N VAL A 253 -15.56 4.49 -2.88
CA VAL A 253 -14.32 4.46 -2.09
C VAL A 253 -13.20 4.02 -3.02
N ASP A 254 -12.31 4.97 -3.35
CA ASP A 254 -11.13 4.74 -4.18
C ASP A 254 -9.87 4.88 -3.31
N PRO A 255 -9.24 3.77 -2.91
CA PRO A 255 -8.05 3.83 -2.06
C PRO A 255 -6.77 4.25 -2.81
N TRP A 256 -6.85 4.45 -4.13
CA TRP A 256 -5.70 4.75 -4.98
C TRP A 256 -5.49 6.25 -5.23
N ARG A 257 -6.38 7.10 -4.73
CA ARG A 257 -6.40 8.55 -4.94
C ARG A 257 -6.39 9.33 -3.64
#